data_da0e0543bdfcf13a0b6fed43ae900487
#
_entry.id   da0e0543bdfcf13a0b6fed43ae900487
#
_cell.length_a   1.000
_cell.length_b   1.000
_cell.length_c   1.000
_cell.angle_alpha   90.00
_cell.angle_beta   90.00
_cell.angle_gamma   90.00
#
_symmetry.space_group_name_H-M   'P 1'
#
loop_
_entity.id
_entity.type
_entity.pdbx_description
1 polymer ?
#
loop_
_entity_poly.entity_id
_entity_poly.type
_entity_poly.pdbx_seq_one_letter_code
_entity_poly.pdbx_strand_id
1 'polypeptide(L)'
;MTQSWDLLIQGAKVFDGSGLLPRIQDVAVRDGKIAARGDDLPVSAAAQVIDGSRQWLVPGMLDIHTHLDLEVDVEPALPEVVRHGTTTVLVGNCSLGTSFGTQQSGEQEPIVDCFTRVENIPKTVLRKVAEKITWDNTGDYMDHFDNMPLGPNIAAFVPHSMLRVEVMGLEASVSRKPTEAELRKMEELLEAAMLQGYMGLSTDGLPFHYLSNDPNTDKRIPTQFASFKELRRLLKIVRKYDRVWQTTPIIENRLMALFYFTLTSGRLFGKPLKTSALSAMEMTVAPKTAKLFLNVAKLLNTRLFKGKLHFQALGTNFRVWSDGIVSPLFEEMKSTAQLIAKEYEDREGRMALLNDPEWVALYRKEWMHGRTGGDFASWKTRKGFPDSLVIRDGSLLIFDGAPVAEWDGESMADVMARVQRHHGGDSKAAR
;
A
#
# COMPACT_ATOMS: atom_id res chain seq x y z
N MET A 1 -48.76 12.61 12.90
CA MET A 1 -48.27 11.29 12.57
C MET A 1 -46.82 11.25 13.04
N THR A 2 -46.45 10.29 13.85
CA THR A 2 -45.03 10.12 14.28
C THR A 2 -44.23 9.72 13.06
N GLN A 3 -43.16 10.47 12.78
CA GLN A 3 -42.21 10.14 11.75
C GLN A 3 -41.60 8.79 12.10
N SER A 4 -41.68 7.82 11.19
CA SER A 4 -41.19 6.47 11.40
C SER A 4 -39.81 6.23 10.79
N TRP A 5 -39.31 7.17 9.97
CA TRP A 5 -38.01 7.13 9.34
C TRP A 5 -37.24 8.46 9.49
N ASP A 6 -35.94 8.38 9.64
CA ASP A 6 -35.07 9.56 9.69
C ASP A 6 -34.88 10.13 8.29
N LEU A 7 -34.75 9.23 7.29
CA LEU A 7 -34.49 9.57 5.90
C LEU A 7 -35.24 8.63 4.95
N LEU A 8 -35.78 9.18 3.87
CA LEU A 8 -36.26 8.45 2.72
C LEU A 8 -35.51 8.90 1.47
N ILE A 9 -34.91 7.97 0.75
CA ILE A 9 -34.33 8.18 -0.58
C ILE A 9 -35.36 7.64 -1.58
N GLN A 10 -35.90 8.53 -2.40
CA GLN A 10 -37.06 8.22 -3.26
C GLN A 10 -36.63 8.02 -4.71
N GLY A 11 -37.11 6.98 -5.37
CA GLY A 11 -36.98 6.75 -6.81
C GLY A 11 -35.53 6.50 -7.30
N ALA A 12 -34.62 6.09 -6.44
CA ALA A 12 -33.22 5.82 -6.83
C ALA A 12 -33.06 4.48 -7.56
N LYS A 13 -32.10 4.40 -8.47
CA LYS A 13 -31.66 3.13 -9.03
C LYS A 13 -30.72 2.44 -8.04
N VAL A 14 -31.25 1.45 -7.31
CA VAL A 14 -30.58 0.81 -6.17
C VAL A 14 -29.76 -0.40 -6.63
N PHE A 15 -28.47 -0.38 -6.29
CA PHE A 15 -27.54 -1.49 -6.38
C PHE A 15 -27.27 -2.00 -4.96
N ASP A 16 -27.76 -3.17 -4.60
CA ASP A 16 -27.71 -3.65 -3.23
C ASP A 16 -26.49 -4.53 -2.91
N GLY A 17 -25.54 -4.64 -3.83
CA GLY A 17 -24.31 -5.45 -3.66
C GLY A 17 -24.51 -6.96 -3.83
N SER A 18 -25.74 -7.43 -4.08
CA SER A 18 -26.05 -8.87 -4.28
C SER A 18 -25.57 -9.43 -5.62
N GLY A 19 -25.22 -8.57 -6.58
CA GLY A 19 -24.92 -8.94 -7.96
C GLY A 19 -26.16 -9.11 -8.84
N LEU A 20 -27.35 -8.89 -8.31
CA LEU A 20 -28.58 -8.86 -9.08
C LEU A 20 -28.69 -7.54 -9.88
N LEU A 21 -29.58 -7.53 -10.87
CA LEU A 21 -29.87 -6.30 -11.62
C LEU A 21 -30.44 -5.23 -10.69
N PRO A 22 -29.99 -3.97 -10.84
CA PRO A 22 -30.49 -2.87 -10.02
C PRO A 22 -31.98 -2.60 -10.31
N ARG A 23 -32.68 -2.10 -9.30
CA ARG A 23 -34.12 -1.72 -9.42
C ARG A 23 -34.27 -0.26 -9.03
N ILE A 24 -35.24 0.41 -9.66
CA ILE A 24 -35.71 1.72 -9.20
C ILE A 24 -36.65 1.45 -8.04
N GLN A 25 -36.33 2.00 -6.86
CA GLN A 25 -37.14 1.83 -5.64
C GLN A 25 -36.78 2.89 -4.61
N ASP A 26 -37.60 3.01 -3.60
CA ASP A 26 -37.37 3.85 -2.44
C ASP A 26 -36.62 3.07 -1.35
N VAL A 27 -35.81 3.79 -0.58
CA VAL A 27 -35.08 3.24 0.56
C VAL A 27 -35.28 4.16 1.76
N ALA A 28 -35.86 3.61 2.82
CA ALA A 28 -36.02 4.31 4.09
C ALA A 28 -34.97 3.89 5.11
N VAL A 29 -34.46 4.87 5.87
CA VAL A 29 -33.44 4.69 6.92
C VAL A 29 -34.05 5.12 8.25
N ARG A 30 -33.76 4.35 9.32
CA ARG A 30 -34.05 4.67 10.70
C ARG A 30 -32.93 4.19 11.61
N ASP A 31 -32.50 5.03 12.53
CA ASP A 31 -31.41 4.72 13.47
C ASP A 31 -30.13 4.24 12.76
N GLY A 32 -29.75 4.90 11.65
CA GLY A 32 -28.58 4.55 10.85
C GLY A 32 -28.66 3.23 10.07
N LYS A 33 -29.85 2.59 9.99
CA LYS A 33 -30.05 1.31 9.32
C LYS A 33 -31.14 1.40 8.25
N ILE A 34 -30.99 0.61 7.18
CA ILE A 34 -32.06 0.46 6.18
C ILE A 34 -33.26 -0.21 6.87
N ALA A 35 -34.33 0.57 7.03
CA ALA A 35 -35.57 0.13 7.69
C ALA A 35 -36.57 -0.48 6.72
N ALA A 36 -36.67 0.06 5.49
CA ALA A 36 -37.55 -0.46 4.46
C ALA A 36 -36.98 -0.23 3.06
N ARG A 37 -37.40 -1.08 2.12
CA ARG A 37 -37.21 -0.90 0.67
C ARG A 37 -38.51 -1.26 -0.02
N GLY A 38 -38.89 -0.49 -1.03
CA GLY A 38 -40.08 -0.78 -1.80
C GLY A 38 -40.41 0.30 -2.82
N ASP A 39 -41.51 0.14 -3.48
CA ASP A 39 -42.03 1.12 -4.36
C ASP A 39 -43.03 2.01 -3.57
N ASP A 40 -43.10 3.30 -3.86
CA ASP A 40 -44.06 4.25 -3.30
C ASP A 40 -44.12 4.30 -1.75
N LEU A 41 -42.95 4.29 -1.07
CA LEU A 41 -42.94 4.46 0.38
C LEU A 41 -43.48 5.83 0.80
N PRO A 42 -44.30 5.91 1.90
CA PRO A 42 -44.98 7.16 2.25
C PRO A 42 -44.01 8.26 2.69
N VAL A 43 -43.94 9.33 1.89
CA VAL A 43 -43.11 10.52 2.17
C VAL A 43 -43.43 11.14 3.54
N SER A 44 -44.69 11.11 3.94
CA SER A 44 -45.15 11.66 5.24
C SER A 44 -44.57 10.93 6.47
N ALA A 45 -44.02 9.74 6.27
CA ALA A 45 -43.40 8.95 7.34
C ALA A 45 -41.89 9.28 7.57
N ALA A 46 -41.29 10.12 6.73
CA ALA A 46 -39.88 10.47 6.82
C ALA A 46 -39.67 11.90 7.36
N ALA A 47 -38.63 12.06 8.18
CA ALA A 47 -38.18 13.37 8.65
C ALA A 47 -37.49 14.17 7.53
N GLN A 48 -36.71 13.49 6.70
CA GLN A 48 -36.00 14.04 5.55
C GLN A 48 -36.28 13.18 4.31
N VAL A 49 -36.39 13.83 3.15
CA VAL A 49 -36.57 13.14 1.86
C VAL A 49 -35.48 13.62 0.89
N ILE A 50 -34.84 12.67 0.24
CA ILE A 50 -33.92 12.92 -0.87
C ILE A 50 -34.53 12.41 -2.15
N ASP A 51 -34.63 13.27 -3.16
CA ASP A 51 -35.00 12.85 -4.51
C ASP A 51 -33.83 12.13 -5.16
N GLY A 52 -33.93 10.80 -5.26
CA GLY A 52 -32.95 9.91 -5.91
C GLY A 52 -33.26 9.66 -7.39
N SER A 53 -34.28 10.35 -7.98
CA SER A 53 -34.60 10.18 -9.38
C SER A 53 -33.38 10.43 -10.27
N ARG A 54 -33.09 9.48 -11.19
CA ARG A 54 -31.91 9.46 -12.06
C ARG A 54 -30.56 9.32 -11.33
N GLN A 55 -30.58 9.04 -10.05
CA GLN A 55 -29.35 8.76 -9.29
C GLN A 55 -29.19 7.27 -9.01
N TRP A 56 -27.96 6.87 -8.76
CA TRP A 56 -27.63 5.53 -8.29
C TRP A 56 -27.47 5.56 -6.77
N LEU A 57 -28.15 4.66 -6.11
CA LEU A 57 -27.91 4.36 -4.70
C LEU A 57 -27.08 3.07 -4.64
N VAL A 58 -25.87 3.18 -4.13
CA VAL A 58 -24.90 2.08 -4.05
C VAL A 58 -24.42 1.92 -2.62
N PRO A 59 -23.93 0.75 -2.21
CA PRO A 59 -23.16 0.63 -0.97
C PRO A 59 -21.99 1.61 -0.98
N GLY A 60 -21.64 2.15 0.19
CA GLY A 60 -20.46 2.98 0.33
C GLY A 60 -19.20 2.25 -0.16
N MET A 61 -18.30 2.99 -0.80
CA MET A 61 -17.06 2.41 -1.29
C MET A 61 -16.18 1.97 -0.12
N LEU A 62 -15.52 0.83 -0.30
CA LEU A 62 -14.53 0.29 0.62
C LEU A 62 -13.15 0.46 0.00
N ASP A 63 -12.32 1.32 0.57
CA ASP A 63 -10.92 1.41 0.19
C ASP A 63 -10.11 0.37 0.98
N ILE A 64 -9.71 -0.69 0.28
CA ILE A 64 -9.08 -1.85 0.88
C ILE A 64 -7.55 -1.73 1.01
N HIS A 65 -6.97 -0.61 0.54
CA HIS A 65 -5.52 -0.41 0.61
C HIS A 65 -5.20 1.07 0.76
N THR A 66 -4.94 1.49 1.99
CA THR A 66 -4.56 2.86 2.31
C THR A 66 -3.34 2.88 3.23
N HIS A 67 -2.68 4.04 3.31
CA HIS A 67 -1.64 4.36 4.28
C HIS A 67 -2.03 5.61 5.09
N LEU A 68 -3.32 5.66 5.47
CA LEU A 68 -3.92 6.75 6.24
C LEU A 68 -3.69 6.59 7.75
N ASP A 69 -2.84 5.65 8.15
CA ASP A 69 -2.56 5.27 9.53
C ASP A 69 -2.19 6.46 10.44
N LEU A 70 -1.55 7.46 9.87
CA LEU A 70 -1.12 8.67 10.57
C LEU A 70 -1.98 9.89 10.22
N GLU A 71 -2.55 9.93 9.00
CA GLU A 71 -3.38 11.04 8.55
C GLU A 71 -4.67 11.12 9.37
N VAL A 72 -5.25 9.97 9.73
CA VAL A 72 -6.47 9.89 10.54
C VAL A 72 -6.32 10.58 11.90
N ASP A 73 -5.12 10.60 12.49
CA ASP A 73 -4.84 11.30 13.76
C ASP A 73 -4.65 12.80 13.58
N VAL A 74 -4.42 13.26 12.36
CA VAL A 74 -4.30 14.68 12.02
C VAL A 74 -5.66 15.25 11.62
N GLU A 75 -6.39 14.53 10.75
CA GLU A 75 -7.68 14.93 10.18
C GLU A 75 -8.64 13.73 10.18
N PRO A 76 -9.31 13.42 11.30
CA PRO A 76 -10.18 12.24 11.43
C PRO A 76 -11.33 12.18 10.45
N ALA A 77 -11.78 13.32 9.94
CA ALA A 77 -12.84 13.38 8.95
C ALA A 77 -12.41 12.78 7.60
N LEU A 78 -11.12 12.70 7.30
CA LEU A 78 -10.56 12.23 6.04
C LEU A 78 -11.34 12.76 4.82
N PRO A 79 -11.45 14.07 4.64
CA PRO A 79 -12.38 14.69 3.71
C PRO A 79 -12.13 14.29 2.26
N GLU A 80 -10.88 14.07 1.85
CA GLU A 80 -10.53 13.62 0.51
C GLU A 80 -11.08 12.22 0.21
N VAL A 81 -11.05 11.34 1.17
CA VAL A 81 -11.58 9.98 1.06
C VAL A 81 -13.12 10.00 0.98
N VAL A 82 -13.74 10.74 1.90
CA VAL A 82 -15.22 10.81 2.01
C VAL A 82 -15.85 11.47 0.79
N ARG A 83 -15.27 12.55 0.25
CA ARG A 83 -15.83 13.23 -0.93
C ARG A 83 -15.85 12.37 -2.19
N HIS A 84 -15.07 11.27 -2.22
CA HIS A 84 -15.10 10.28 -3.30
C HIS A 84 -16.08 9.13 -3.05
N GLY A 85 -16.87 9.19 -1.96
CA GLY A 85 -17.88 8.19 -1.63
C GLY A 85 -17.35 6.98 -0.87
N THR A 86 -16.11 7.02 -0.40
CA THR A 86 -15.55 5.98 0.46
C THR A 86 -16.11 6.12 1.87
N THR A 87 -16.66 5.04 2.40
CA THR A 87 -17.28 4.99 3.73
C THR A 87 -16.53 4.09 4.71
N THR A 88 -15.54 3.37 4.22
CA THR A 88 -14.66 2.52 5.05
C THR A 88 -13.28 2.47 4.42
N VAL A 89 -12.24 2.64 5.22
CA VAL A 89 -10.83 2.51 4.82
C VAL A 89 -10.13 1.44 5.64
N LEU A 90 -9.18 0.75 5.02
CA LEU A 90 -8.33 -0.23 5.68
C LEU A 90 -6.94 0.35 5.86
N VAL A 91 -6.48 0.42 7.11
CA VAL A 91 -5.13 0.84 7.51
C VAL A 91 -4.26 -0.36 7.89
N GLY A 92 -2.96 -0.13 8.10
CA GLY A 92 -2.02 -1.20 8.41
C GLY A 92 -1.63 -2.06 7.21
N ASN A 93 -1.73 -1.54 6.00
CA ASN A 93 -1.34 -2.23 4.77
C ASN A 93 0.19 -2.29 4.61
N CYS A 94 0.68 -3.07 3.64
CA CYS A 94 2.10 -3.21 3.29
C CYS A 94 3.03 -3.46 4.48
N SER A 95 2.50 -4.05 5.56
CA SER A 95 3.29 -4.31 6.77
C SER A 95 3.66 -3.07 7.58
N LEU A 96 3.07 -1.92 7.28
CA LEU A 96 3.26 -0.64 7.97
C LEU A 96 2.01 -0.28 8.78
N GLY A 97 2.19 0.40 9.90
CA GLY A 97 1.08 0.86 10.75
C GLY A 97 1.52 1.22 12.15
N THR A 98 0.59 1.68 12.96
CA THR A 98 0.85 2.21 14.30
C THR A 98 0.22 1.38 15.43
N SER A 99 -0.29 0.18 15.14
CA SER A 99 -1.08 -0.62 16.09
C SER A 99 -0.34 -1.06 17.37
N PHE A 100 0.98 -0.95 17.42
CA PHE A 100 1.81 -1.22 18.60
C PHE A 100 2.43 0.06 19.19
N GLY A 101 1.81 1.20 18.96
CA GLY A 101 2.31 2.49 19.40
C GLY A 101 3.57 2.93 18.65
N THR A 102 4.37 3.77 19.27
CA THR A 102 5.60 4.31 18.66
C THR A 102 6.73 3.29 18.60
N GLN A 103 6.74 2.31 19.51
CA GLN A 103 7.80 1.30 19.68
C GLN A 103 9.20 1.91 19.87
N GLN A 104 9.27 3.12 20.37
CA GLN A 104 10.55 3.79 20.63
C GLN A 104 11.40 3.01 21.64
N SER A 105 12.68 2.83 21.31
CA SER A 105 13.67 2.23 22.18
C SER A 105 14.99 2.96 22.02
N GLY A 106 15.35 3.79 22.98
CA GLY A 106 16.52 4.66 22.88
C GLY A 106 16.37 5.66 21.72
N GLU A 107 17.30 5.62 20.77
CA GLU A 107 17.30 6.48 19.59
C GLU A 107 16.50 5.89 18.40
N GLN A 108 15.97 4.68 18.54
CA GLN A 108 15.22 4.02 17.46
C GLN A 108 13.78 4.55 17.39
N GLU A 109 13.34 4.89 16.18
CA GLU A 109 12.01 5.41 15.87
C GLU A 109 11.36 4.54 14.77
N PRO A 110 10.89 3.32 15.07
CA PRO A 110 10.46 2.36 14.05
C PRO A 110 9.40 2.85 13.08
N ILE A 111 8.42 3.66 13.53
CA ILE A 111 7.42 4.27 12.65
C ILE A 111 8.10 5.21 11.66
N VAL A 112 8.90 6.16 12.18
CA VAL A 112 9.63 7.12 11.33
C VAL A 112 10.53 6.39 10.34
N ASP A 113 11.24 5.37 10.82
CA ASP A 113 12.15 4.57 10.02
C ASP A 113 11.46 3.84 8.86
N CYS A 114 10.32 3.22 9.14
CA CYS A 114 9.60 2.46 8.13
C CYS A 114 8.80 3.34 7.16
N PHE A 115 8.12 4.40 7.66
CA PHE A 115 7.22 5.19 6.82
C PHE A 115 7.94 6.22 5.93
N THR A 116 9.06 6.80 6.37
CA THR A 116 9.72 7.90 5.65
C THR A 116 10.00 7.56 4.18
N ARG A 117 10.69 6.47 3.92
CA ARG A 117 11.11 6.08 2.56
C ARG A 117 10.05 5.28 1.83
N VAL A 118 9.22 4.53 2.54
CA VAL A 118 8.17 3.71 1.92
C VAL A 118 7.00 4.57 1.44
N GLU A 119 6.56 5.52 2.27
CA GLU A 119 5.41 6.37 1.98
C GLU A 119 5.80 7.81 1.59
N ASN A 120 7.11 8.07 1.51
CA ASN A 120 7.63 9.39 1.15
C ASN A 120 7.12 10.52 2.06
N ILE A 121 7.09 10.27 3.37
CA ILE A 121 6.65 11.26 4.36
C ILE A 121 7.88 11.82 5.09
N PRO A 122 8.05 13.16 5.17
CA PRO A 122 9.16 13.77 5.88
C PRO A 122 9.21 13.36 7.35
N LYS A 123 10.40 13.06 7.87
CA LYS A 123 10.60 12.64 9.28
C LYS A 123 10.06 13.65 10.29
N THR A 124 10.17 14.94 9.98
CA THR A 124 9.66 16.01 10.82
C THR A 124 8.13 15.95 10.97
N VAL A 125 7.42 15.54 9.92
CA VAL A 125 5.97 15.33 9.96
C VAL A 125 5.65 14.08 10.77
N LEU A 126 6.33 12.96 10.48
CA LEU A 126 6.11 11.69 11.17
C LEU A 126 6.32 11.81 12.68
N ARG A 127 7.38 12.49 13.11
CA ARG A 127 7.65 12.73 14.56
C ARG A 127 6.52 13.51 15.23
N LYS A 128 6.02 14.58 14.58
CA LYS A 128 4.89 15.35 15.13
C LYS A 128 3.61 14.53 15.25
N VAL A 129 3.37 13.62 14.33
CA VAL A 129 2.20 12.74 14.43
C VAL A 129 2.43 11.65 15.46
N ALA A 130 3.63 11.09 15.53
CA ALA A 130 3.99 10.09 16.54
C ALA A 130 3.84 10.60 17.98
N GLU A 131 4.02 11.91 18.23
CA GLU A 131 3.75 12.56 19.54
C GLU A 131 2.29 12.44 19.99
N LYS A 132 1.35 12.20 19.06
CA LYS A 132 -0.08 12.02 19.36
C LYS A 132 -0.43 10.59 19.74
N ILE A 133 0.46 9.64 19.54
CA ILE A 133 0.23 8.22 19.83
C ILE A 133 0.25 8.03 21.35
N THR A 134 -0.90 7.62 21.89
CA THR A 134 -1.10 7.37 23.33
C THR A 134 -1.33 5.91 23.68
N TRP A 135 -1.45 5.05 22.67
CA TRP A 135 -1.60 3.60 22.79
C TRP A 135 -0.25 2.91 22.58
N ASP A 136 -0.09 1.72 23.13
CA ASP A 136 1.10 0.88 22.98
C ASP A 136 0.78 -0.58 22.65
N ASN A 137 -0.50 -0.90 22.46
CA ASN A 137 -0.95 -2.23 22.08
C ASN A 137 -2.15 -2.20 21.12
N THR A 138 -2.43 -3.34 20.52
CA THR A 138 -3.48 -3.49 19.49
C THR A 138 -4.90 -3.23 19.99
N GLY A 139 -5.18 -3.45 21.27
CA GLY A 139 -6.50 -3.19 21.86
C GLY A 139 -6.76 -1.70 22.00
N ASP A 140 -5.84 -1.02 22.68
CA ASP A 140 -5.94 0.43 22.90
C ASP A 140 -5.98 1.20 21.57
N TYR A 141 -5.30 0.70 20.52
CA TYR A 141 -5.39 1.26 19.17
C TYR A 141 -6.79 1.18 18.57
N MET A 142 -7.51 0.07 18.76
CA MET A 142 -8.89 -0.02 18.30
C MET A 142 -9.83 0.87 19.10
N ASP A 143 -9.66 0.91 20.43
CA ASP A 143 -10.43 1.77 21.33
C ASP A 143 -10.21 3.26 21.04
N HIS A 144 -9.02 3.64 20.55
CA HIS A 144 -8.72 5.00 20.11
C HIS A 144 -9.65 5.45 18.98
N PHE A 145 -9.91 4.62 17.98
CA PHE A 145 -10.83 4.95 16.89
C PHE A 145 -12.29 5.06 17.32
N ASP A 146 -12.70 4.29 18.31
CA ASP A 146 -14.08 4.33 18.82
C ASP A 146 -14.43 5.69 19.45
N ASN A 147 -13.42 6.46 19.87
CA ASN A 147 -13.58 7.77 20.49
C ASN A 147 -13.29 8.96 19.53
N MET A 148 -12.97 8.69 18.27
CA MET A 148 -12.66 9.73 17.28
C MET A 148 -13.88 10.13 16.45
N PRO A 149 -14.00 11.43 16.06
CA PRO A 149 -15.04 11.89 15.16
C PRO A 149 -14.71 11.54 13.70
N LEU A 150 -14.72 10.24 13.39
CA LEU A 150 -14.31 9.71 12.10
C LEU A 150 -15.29 10.08 10.98
N GLY A 151 -14.78 10.43 9.79
CA GLY A 151 -15.57 10.53 8.57
C GLY A 151 -15.94 9.14 8.05
N PRO A 152 -14.99 8.32 7.57
CA PRO A 152 -15.23 6.92 7.22
C PRO A 152 -15.04 6.01 8.43
N ASN A 153 -15.56 4.78 8.35
CA ASN A 153 -15.17 3.73 9.28
C ASN A 153 -13.71 3.33 9.04
N ILE A 154 -13.02 2.95 10.11
CA ILE A 154 -11.65 2.43 10.05
C ILE A 154 -11.68 0.92 10.34
N ALA A 155 -10.94 0.15 9.54
CA ALA A 155 -10.61 -1.23 9.81
C ALA A 155 -9.09 -1.41 9.67
N ALA A 156 -8.47 -2.26 10.50
CA ALA A 156 -7.02 -2.37 10.58
C ALA A 156 -6.52 -3.79 10.30
N PHE A 157 -5.36 -3.89 9.64
CA PHE A 157 -4.53 -5.08 9.64
C PHE A 157 -3.47 -4.99 10.74
N VAL A 158 -3.01 -6.14 11.23
CA VAL A 158 -1.78 -6.21 12.01
C VAL A 158 -0.59 -6.10 11.05
N PRO A 159 0.25 -5.06 11.15
CA PRO A 159 1.40 -4.89 10.27
C PRO A 159 2.54 -5.80 10.73
N HIS A 160 2.98 -6.72 9.88
CA HIS A 160 3.99 -7.72 10.24
C HIS A 160 5.35 -7.11 10.61
N SER A 161 5.75 -6.01 9.95
CA SER A 161 6.98 -5.30 10.32
C SER A 161 6.91 -4.82 11.77
N MET A 162 5.80 -4.18 12.15
CA MET A 162 5.61 -3.68 13.50
C MET A 162 5.47 -4.81 14.53
N LEU A 163 4.82 -5.92 14.18
CA LEU A 163 4.76 -7.11 15.03
C LEU A 163 6.16 -7.70 15.28
N ARG A 164 7.04 -7.71 14.27
CA ARG A 164 8.43 -8.16 14.44
C ARG A 164 9.22 -7.19 15.31
N VAL A 165 9.05 -5.89 15.11
CA VAL A 165 9.72 -4.86 15.93
C VAL A 165 9.26 -4.95 17.37
N GLU A 166 7.97 -5.12 17.62
CA GLU A 166 7.39 -5.26 18.96
C GLU A 166 8.05 -6.39 19.77
N VAL A 167 8.34 -7.51 19.12
CA VAL A 167 8.85 -8.71 19.80
C VAL A 167 10.37 -8.79 19.80
N MET A 168 11.03 -8.27 18.77
CA MET A 168 12.48 -8.46 18.55
C MET A 168 13.29 -7.16 18.70
N GLY A 169 12.63 -6.00 18.64
CA GLY A 169 13.28 -4.72 18.40
C GLY A 169 13.65 -4.53 16.93
N LEU A 170 13.89 -3.28 16.52
CA LEU A 170 14.14 -2.93 15.12
C LEU A 170 15.40 -3.63 14.59
N GLU A 171 16.53 -3.49 15.28
CA GLU A 171 17.82 -4.04 14.85
C GLU A 171 17.77 -5.56 14.64
N ALA A 172 17.25 -6.31 15.61
CA ALA A 172 17.15 -7.76 15.50
C ALA A 172 16.15 -8.19 14.42
N SER A 173 15.08 -7.40 14.22
CA SER A 173 14.05 -7.71 13.22
C SER A 173 14.55 -7.64 11.77
N VAL A 174 15.64 -6.89 11.51
CA VAL A 174 16.26 -6.73 10.18
C VAL A 174 17.62 -7.38 10.06
N SER A 175 18.07 -8.13 11.07
CA SER A 175 19.40 -8.78 11.06
C SER A 175 19.32 -10.30 11.21
N ARG A 176 18.30 -10.85 11.87
CA ARG A 176 18.19 -12.28 12.15
C ARG A 176 16.76 -12.81 12.08
N LYS A 177 16.64 -14.11 12.07
CA LYS A 177 15.35 -14.80 12.26
C LYS A 177 14.93 -14.76 13.73
N PRO A 178 13.63 -14.80 14.03
CA PRO A 178 13.15 -14.91 15.40
C PRO A 178 13.55 -16.24 16.03
N THR A 179 13.80 -16.23 17.32
CA THR A 179 13.87 -17.42 18.15
C THR A 179 12.49 -18.08 18.27
N GLU A 180 12.42 -19.30 18.77
CA GLU A 180 11.15 -19.98 18.96
C GLU A 180 10.28 -19.31 20.03
N ALA A 181 10.87 -18.66 21.03
CA ALA A 181 10.15 -17.88 22.03
C ALA A 181 9.56 -16.59 21.43
N GLU A 182 10.35 -15.85 20.65
CA GLU A 182 9.89 -14.66 19.93
C GLU A 182 8.77 -14.99 18.95
N LEU A 183 8.89 -16.10 18.23
CA LEU A 183 7.85 -16.52 17.28
C LEU A 183 6.55 -16.91 18.00
N ARG A 184 6.61 -17.56 19.15
CA ARG A 184 5.41 -17.79 19.99
C ARG A 184 4.80 -16.48 20.48
N LYS A 185 5.63 -15.50 20.86
CA LYS A 185 5.13 -14.20 21.30
C LYS A 185 4.41 -13.44 20.15
N MET A 186 4.96 -13.51 18.93
CA MET A 186 4.27 -12.97 17.74
C MET A 186 2.91 -13.66 17.49
N GLU A 187 2.85 -14.99 17.68
CA GLU A 187 1.60 -15.74 17.54
C GLU A 187 0.56 -15.30 18.59
N GLU A 188 0.96 -15.11 19.84
CA GLU A 188 0.08 -14.65 20.92
C GLU A 188 -0.49 -13.25 20.63
N LEU A 189 0.37 -12.31 20.24
CA LEU A 189 -0.04 -10.94 19.92
C LEU A 189 -0.96 -10.89 18.70
N LEU A 190 -0.64 -11.66 17.67
CA LEU A 190 -1.49 -11.76 16.48
C LEU A 190 -2.84 -12.38 16.81
N GLU A 191 -2.87 -13.42 17.64
CA GLU A 191 -4.13 -14.06 18.04
C GLU A 191 -5.01 -13.12 18.88
N ALA A 192 -4.41 -12.35 19.80
CA ALA A 192 -5.10 -11.32 20.56
C ALA A 192 -5.73 -10.26 19.63
N ALA A 193 -4.97 -9.77 18.64
CA ALA A 193 -5.49 -8.83 17.66
C ALA A 193 -6.65 -9.40 16.82
N MET A 194 -6.61 -10.70 16.46
CA MET A 194 -7.74 -11.32 15.76
C MET A 194 -9.02 -11.32 16.61
N LEU A 195 -8.90 -11.53 17.91
CA LEU A 195 -10.01 -11.48 18.88
C LEU A 195 -10.53 -10.05 19.07
N GLN A 196 -9.68 -9.04 18.98
CA GLN A 196 -10.02 -7.63 19.06
C GLN A 196 -10.68 -7.07 17.78
N GLY A 197 -10.79 -7.87 16.72
CA GLY A 197 -11.51 -7.47 15.51
C GLY A 197 -10.66 -7.11 14.31
N TYR A 198 -9.33 -7.19 14.39
CA TYR A 198 -8.46 -6.92 13.24
C TYR A 198 -8.82 -7.75 12.02
N MET A 199 -8.67 -7.14 10.84
CA MET A 199 -9.00 -7.77 9.56
C MET A 199 -8.05 -8.91 9.18
N GLY A 200 -6.87 -8.96 9.77
CA GLY A 200 -5.87 -9.98 9.50
C GLY A 200 -4.44 -9.49 9.64
N LEU A 201 -3.55 -10.05 8.85
CA LEU A 201 -2.11 -9.73 8.84
C LEU A 201 -1.73 -9.10 7.50
N SER A 202 -0.95 -8.03 7.52
CA SER A 202 -0.34 -7.47 6.32
C SER A 202 1.16 -7.79 6.24
N THR A 203 1.64 -8.09 5.04
CA THR A 203 3.05 -8.35 4.74
C THR A 203 3.47 -7.62 3.47
N ASP A 204 4.77 -7.37 3.32
CA ASP A 204 5.33 -6.72 2.16
C ASP A 204 6.51 -7.50 1.56
N GLY A 205 6.60 -7.50 0.23
CA GLY A 205 7.68 -8.14 -0.53
C GLY A 205 8.24 -7.25 -1.64
N LEU A 206 7.96 -5.93 -1.61
CA LEU A 206 8.45 -4.99 -2.64
C LEU A 206 9.92 -4.63 -2.37
N PRO A 207 10.78 -4.73 -3.39
CA PRO A 207 12.24 -4.66 -3.21
C PRO A 207 12.78 -3.25 -2.92
N PHE A 208 11.94 -2.25 -2.98
CA PHE A 208 12.30 -0.84 -2.82
C PHE A 208 11.81 -0.23 -1.49
N HIS A 209 11.32 -1.05 -0.56
CA HIS A 209 10.92 -0.60 0.76
C HIS A 209 12.08 -0.72 1.76
N TYR A 210 12.78 0.40 1.97
CA TYR A 210 13.96 0.48 2.84
C TYR A 210 13.69 1.30 4.09
N LEU A 211 14.48 1.06 5.13
CA LEU A 211 14.53 1.87 6.34
C LEU A 211 15.24 3.21 6.08
N SER A 212 14.94 4.21 6.91
CA SER A 212 15.38 5.59 6.67
C SER A 212 16.46 6.10 7.60
N ASN A 213 16.74 5.43 8.72
CA ASN A 213 17.72 5.88 9.71
C ASN A 213 18.97 4.99 9.74
N ASP A 214 20.11 5.61 10.00
CA ASP A 214 21.34 4.87 10.30
C ASP A 214 21.20 4.04 11.58
N PRO A 215 21.81 2.87 11.64
CA PRO A 215 22.70 2.24 10.66
C PRO A 215 21.96 1.36 9.64
N ASN A 216 20.65 1.49 9.49
CA ASN A 216 19.80 0.54 8.75
C ASN A 216 19.35 1.03 7.37
N THR A 217 19.88 2.15 6.88
CA THR A 217 19.46 2.77 5.60
C THR A 217 19.65 1.88 4.36
N ASP A 218 20.47 0.86 4.43
CA ASP A 218 20.70 -0.15 3.41
C ASP A 218 19.80 -1.39 3.58
N LYS A 219 19.05 -1.48 4.67
CA LYS A 219 18.18 -2.62 4.99
C LYS A 219 16.73 -2.35 4.61
N ARG A 220 16.08 -3.41 4.16
CA ARG A 220 14.63 -3.38 3.87
C ARG A 220 13.83 -3.47 5.17
N ILE A 221 12.54 -3.15 5.09
CA ILE A 221 11.62 -3.20 6.23
C ILE A 221 11.53 -4.62 6.82
N PRO A 222 11.24 -4.75 8.14
CA PRO A 222 11.35 -6.00 8.91
C PRO A 222 10.64 -7.21 8.33
N THR A 223 9.47 -7.05 7.71
CA THR A 223 8.70 -8.17 7.14
C THR A 223 9.47 -8.95 6.08
N GLN A 224 10.41 -8.32 5.37
CA GLN A 224 11.19 -8.96 4.29
C GLN A 224 12.29 -9.89 4.81
N PHE A 225 12.60 -9.85 6.09
CA PHE A 225 13.51 -10.77 6.77
C PHE A 225 12.79 -12.03 7.31
N ALA A 226 11.48 -12.10 7.17
CA ALA A 226 10.70 -13.22 7.65
C ALA A 226 10.98 -14.51 6.87
N SER A 227 11.08 -15.60 7.61
CA SER A 227 11.18 -16.93 6.99
C SER A 227 9.81 -17.47 6.57
N PHE A 228 9.79 -18.38 5.60
CA PHE A 228 8.57 -19.10 5.23
C PHE A 228 7.94 -19.83 6.43
N LYS A 229 8.76 -20.37 7.37
CA LYS A 229 8.28 -21.00 8.60
C LYS A 229 7.50 -20.02 9.47
N GLU A 230 8.04 -18.82 9.66
CA GLU A 230 7.43 -17.75 10.43
C GLU A 230 6.09 -17.35 9.81
N LEU A 231 6.09 -16.98 8.53
CA LEU A 231 4.89 -16.57 7.83
C LEU A 231 3.81 -17.66 7.84
N ARG A 232 4.18 -18.93 7.60
CA ARG A 232 3.24 -20.06 7.66
C ARG A 232 2.58 -20.20 9.02
N ARG A 233 3.32 -19.99 10.11
CA ARG A 233 2.78 -20.07 11.48
C ARG A 233 1.79 -18.94 11.75
N LEU A 234 2.16 -17.71 11.44
CA LEU A 234 1.27 -16.55 11.62
C LEU A 234 0.00 -16.68 10.76
N LEU A 235 0.13 -17.07 9.50
CA LEU A 235 -1.02 -17.29 8.62
C LEU A 235 -1.92 -18.45 9.04
N LYS A 236 -1.44 -19.38 9.84
CA LYS A 236 -2.29 -20.40 10.47
C LYS A 236 -3.30 -19.77 11.44
N ILE A 237 -2.88 -18.72 12.17
CA ILE A 237 -3.77 -17.96 13.06
C ILE A 237 -4.78 -17.16 12.25
N VAL A 238 -4.32 -16.40 11.24
CA VAL A 238 -5.21 -15.64 10.34
C VAL A 238 -6.30 -16.56 9.75
N ARG A 239 -5.91 -17.76 9.33
CA ARG A 239 -6.81 -18.78 8.78
C ARG A 239 -7.78 -19.35 9.83
N LYS A 240 -7.32 -19.54 11.08
CA LYS A 240 -8.15 -20.01 12.19
C LYS A 240 -9.35 -19.09 12.43
N TYR A 241 -9.11 -17.78 12.37
CA TYR A 241 -10.12 -16.75 12.60
C TYR A 241 -10.85 -16.30 11.33
N ASP A 242 -10.65 -16.96 10.19
CA ASP A 242 -11.23 -16.61 8.87
C ASP A 242 -10.95 -15.17 8.46
N ARG A 243 -9.79 -14.65 8.82
CA ARG A 243 -9.33 -13.29 8.50
C ARG A 243 -8.55 -13.26 7.18
N VAL A 244 -8.06 -12.10 6.80
CA VAL A 244 -7.42 -11.82 5.51
C VAL A 244 -5.90 -11.74 5.67
N TRP A 245 -5.18 -12.34 4.75
CA TRP A 245 -3.78 -12.02 4.51
C TRP A 245 -3.68 -10.97 3.41
N GLN A 246 -3.30 -9.74 3.76
CA GLN A 246 -2.92 -8.73 2.79
C GLN A 246 -1.43 -8.88 2.48
N THR A 247 -1.03 -8.79 1.21
CA THR A 247 0.39 -8.94 0.85
C THR A 247 0.72 -8.20 -0.44
N THR A 248 1.96 -7.73 -0.53
CA THR A 248 2.59 -7.40 -1.79
C THR A 248 3.48 -8.56 -2.22
N PRO A 249 3.48 -8.97 -3.48
CA PRO A 249 4.28 -10.10 -3.93
C PRO A 249 5.77 -9.78 -3.95
N ILE A 250 6.61 -10.81 -3.76
CA ILE A 250 8.05 -10.73 -3.98
C ILE A 250 8.28 -10.65 -5.50
N ILE A 251 8.38 -9.44 -6.04
CA ILE A 251 8.46 -9.25 -7.50
C ILE A 251 9.84 -9.59 -8.08
N GLU A 252 10.89 -9.58 -7.29
CA GLU A 252 12.25 -9.91 -7.73
C GLU A 252 12.42 -11.36 -8.17
N ASN A 253 11.59 -12.26 -7.64
CA ASN A 253 11.65 -13.69 -7.95
C ASN A 253 10.25 -14.27 -8.15
N ARG A 254 9.87 -14.46 -9.43
CA ARG A 254 8.55 -15.01 -9.81
C ARG A 254 8.26 -16.38 -9.21
N LEU A 255 9.25 -17.24 -9.13
CA LEU A 255 9.07 -18.58 -8.56
C LEU A 255 8.84 -18.50 -7.06
N MET A 256 9.55 -17.61 -6.38
CA MET A 256 9.34 -17.37 -4.95
C MET A 256 7.95 -16.77 -4.72
N ALA A 257 7.52 -15.79 -5.50
CA ALA A 257 6.17 -15.23 -5.41
C ALA A 257 5.09 -16.31 -5.58
N LEU A 258 5.22 -17.16 -6.60
CA LEU A 258 4.30 -18.28 -6.82
C LEU A 258 4.31 -19.27 -5.65
N PHE A 259 5.48 -19.58 -5.10
CA PHE A 259 5.61 -20.45 -3.94
C PHE A 259 4.89 -19.86 -2.71
N TYR A 260 5.08 -18.56 -2.43
CA TYR A 260 4.37 -17.90 -1.32
C TYR A 260 2.85 -17.87 -1.52
N PHE A 261 2.38 -17.65 -2.75
CA PHE A 261 0.93 -17.71 -3.02
C PHE A 261 0.31 -19.09 -2.77
N THR A 262 1.10 -20.18 -2.76
CA THR A 262 0.56 -21.49 -2.34
C THR A 262 0.04 -21.49 -0.90
N LEU A 263 0.50 -20.56 -0.04
CA LEU A 263 -0.01 -20.39 1.31
C LEU A 263 -1.50 -20.06 1.35
N THR A 264 -2.11 -19.60 0.25
CA THR A 264 -3.56 -19.38 0.17
C THR A 264 -4.35 -20.70 0.12
N SER A 265 -3.68 -21.80 -0.26
CA SER A 265 -4.33 -23.06 -0.57
C SER A 265 -4.92 -23.75 0.67
N GLY A 266 -6.22 -24.01 0.61
CA GLY A 266 -6.88 -24.86 1.60
C GLY A 266 -6.54 -26.35 1.44
N ARG A 267 -6.13 -26.77 0.24
CA ARG A 267 -5.72 -28.16 0.01
C ARG A 267 -4.42 -28.51 0.73
N LEU A 268 -3.46 -27.56 0.71
CA LEU A 268 -2.14 -27.75 1.31
C LEU A 268 -2.10 -27.43 2.81
N PHE A 269 -2.97 -26.51 3.27
CA PHE A 269 -2.88 -25.96 4.63
C PHE A 269 -4.20 -26.04 5.43
N GLY A 270 -5.14 -26.87 5.03
CA GLY A 270 -6.40 -27.14 5.72
C GLY A 270 -7.56 -26.30 5.22
N LYS A 271 -7.75 -25.07 5.74
CA LYS A 271 -8.79 -24.14 5.26
C LYS A 271 -8.24 -23.18 4.19
N PRO A 272 -9.06 -22.74 3.23
CA PRO A 272 -8.69 -21.63 2.36
C PRO A 272 -8.32 -20.39 3.18
N LEU A 273 -7.29 -19.66 2.73
CA LEU A 273 -6.93 -18.37 3.30
C LEU A 273 -7.42 -17.27 2.37
N LYS A 274 -8.23 -16.37 2.88
CA LYS A 274 -8.58 -15.13 2.19
C LYS A 274 -7.31 -14.32 1.99
N THR A 275 -6.94 -14.05 0.76
CA THR A 275 -5.70 -13.33 0.43
C THR A 275 -6.01 -12.18 -0.52
N SER A 276 -5.59 -10.99 -0.11
CA SER A 276 -5.68 -9.76 -0.89
C SER A 276 -4.27 -9.33 -1.28
N ALA A 277 -3.91 -9.46 -2.55
CA ALA A 277 -2.56 -9.17 -3.04
C ALA A 277 -2.51 -7.90 -3.89
N LEU A 278 -1.59 -7.02 -3.62
CA LEU A 278 -1.27 -5.83 -4.42
C LEU A 278 -0.35 -6.26 -5.57
N SER A 279 -0.59 -5.99 -6.82
CA SER A 279 -1.84 -5.68 -7.48
C SER A 279 -1.85 -6.35 -8.86
N ALA A 280 -3.01 -6.57 -9.44
CA ALA A 280 -3.12 -6.96 -10.85
C ALA A 280 -3.06 -5.70 -11.73
N MET A 281 -1.91 -5.06 -11.75
CA MET A 281 -1.65 -3.85 -12.54
C MET A 281 -0.91 -4.20 -13.82
N GLU A 282 -1.38 -3.65 -14.94
CA GLU A 282 -0.63 -3.70 -16.19
C GLU A 282 0.45 -2.64 -16.15
N MET A 283 1.68 -3.03 -16.38
CA MET A 283 2.83 -2.14 -16.37
C MET A 283 3.42 -2.01 -17.77
N THR A 284 3.72 -0.79 -18.20
CA THR A 284 4.34 -0.50 -19.50
C THR A 284 5.65 -1.30 -19.70
N VAL A 285 6.44 -1.39 -18.62
CA VAL A 285 7.73 -2.10 -18.62
C VAL A 285 7.58 -3.63 -18.55
N ALA A 286 6.42 -4.13 -18.15
CA ALA A 286 6.13 -5.56 -18.01
C ALA A 286 4.72 -5.91 -18.51
N PRO A 287 4.47 -5.78 -19.82
CA PRO A 287 3.16 -6.09 -20.39
C PRO A 287 2.75 -7.54 -20.10
N LYS A 288 1.45 -7.76 -19.92
CA LYS A 288 0.83 -9.05 -19.57
C LYS A 288 1.03 -9.51 -18.12
N THR A 289 1.61 -8.68 -17.25
CA THR A 289 1.80 -9.01 -15.83
C THR A 289 0.46 -9.22 -15.13
N ALA A 290 -0.51 -8.33 -15.33
CA ALA A 290 -1.85 -8.48 -14.78
C ALA A 290 -2.49 -9.81 -15.23
N LYS A 291 -2.38 -10.15 -16.51
CA LYS A 291 -2.89 -11.44 -17.04
C LYS A 291 -2.23 -12.64 -16.38
N LEU A 292 -0.91 -12.59 -16.14
CA LEU A 292 -0.19 -13.66 -15.43
C LEU A 292 -0.75 -13.84 -14.01
N PHE A 293 -0.85 -12.78 -13.24
CA PHE A 293 -1.35 -12.84 -11.86
C PHE A 293 -2.81 -13.30 -11.79
N LEU A 294 -3.66 -12.82 -12.67
CA LEU A 294 -5.05 -13.27 -12.73
C LEU A 294 -5.16 -14.76 -13.08
N ASN A 295 -4.30 -15.30 -13.97
CA ASN A 295 -4.27 -16.72 -14.26
C ASN A 295 -3.78 -17.55 -13.06
N VAL A 296 -2.79 -17.03 -12.29
CA VAL A 296 -2.34 -17.66 -11.04
C VAL A 296 -3.49 -17.70 -10.02
N ALA A 297 -4.22 -16.60 -9.86
CA ALA A 297 -5.38 -16.57 -8.96
C ALA A 297 -6.45 -17.57 -9.41
N LYS A 298 -6.78 -17.62 -10.71
CA LYS A 298 -7.72 -18.60 -11.25
C LYS A 298 -7.30 -20.05 -10.94
N LEU A 299 -6.02 -20.36 -11.12
CA LEU A 299 -5.48 -21.70 -10.82
C LEU A 299 -5.59 -22.03 -9.33
N LEU A 300 -5.12 -21.14 -8.47
CA LEU A 300 -5.12 -21.37 -7.02
C LEU A 300 -6.53 -21.40 -6.43
N ASN A 301 -7.49 -20.70 -7.03
CA ASN A 301 -8.88 -20.68 -6.58
C ASN A 301 -9.72 -21.87 -7.11
N THR A 302 -9.12 -22.79 -7.89
CA THR A 302 -9.81 -24.00 -8.33
C THR A 302 -10.15 -24.95 -7.17
N ARG A 303 -11.06 -25.90 -7.43
CA ARG A 303 -11.37 -26.98 -6.47
C ARG A 303 -10.15 -27.83 -6.09
N LEU A 304 -9.12 -27.89 -6.96
CA LEU A 304 -7.88 -28.61 -6.70
C LEU A 304 -7.08 -27.98 -5.59
N PHE A 305 -6.86 -26.66 -5.62
CA PHE A 305 -6.04 -25.93 -4.63
C PHE A 305 -6.88 -25.33 -3.50
N LYS A 306 -8.16 -25.07 -3.73
CA LYS A 306 -9.09 -24.49 -2.75
C LYS A 306 -8.54 -23.18 -2.13
N GLY A 307 -7.96 -22.31 -2.95
CA GLY A 307 -7.50 -20.98 -2.52
C GLY A 307 -8.63 -19.95 -2.51
N LYS A 308 -8.33 -18.78 -1.91
CA LYS A 308 -9.15 -17.56 -1.98
C LYS A 308 -8.22 -16.37 -2.21
N LEU A 309 -7.48 -16.40 -3.34
CA LEU A 309 -6.56 -15.35 -3.75
C LEU A 309 -7.27 -14.35 -4.66
N HIS A 310 -7.26 -13.09 -4.25
CA HIS A 310 -7.77 -11.97 -5.03
C HIS A 310 -6.68 -10.92 -5.15
N PHE A 311 -6.55 -10.35 -6.35
CA PHE A 311 -5.66 -9.23 -6.57
C PHE A 311 -6.43 -7.92 -6.48
N GLN A 312 -5.83 -6.95 -5.84
CA GLN A 312 -6.28 -5.57 -5.85
C GLN A 312 -6.11 -4.99 -7.25
N ALA A 313 -7.00 -4.08 -7.64
CA ALA A 313 -6.95 -3.37 -8.90
C ALA A 313 -7.15 -1.88 -8.67
N LEU A 314 -6.46 -1.08 -9.45
CA LEU A 314 -6.68 0.36 -9.51
C LEU A 314 -7.80 0.64 -10.50
N GLY A 315 -8.75 1.48 -10.10
CA GLY A 315 -9.89 1.86 -10.94
C GLY A 315 -9.54 2.85 -12.05
N THR A 316 -8.38 3.50 -11.95
CA THR A 316 -7.90 4.53 -12.89
C THR A 316 -6.41 4.33 -13.19
N ASN A 317 -5.90 5.09 -14.17
CA ASN A 317 -4.47 5.11 -14.43
C ASN A 317 -3.72 5.67 -13.22
N PHE A 318 -2.62 5.00 -12.87
CA PHE A 318 -1.75 5.42 -11.79
C PHE A 318 -0.89 6.60 -12.24
N ARG A 319 -0.97 7.70 -11.51
CA ARG A 319 -0.12 8.89 -11.70
C ARG A 319 0.53 9.24 -10.38
N VAL A 320 1.82 9.58 -10.42
CA VAL A 320 2.60 9.99 -9.26
C VAL A 320 3.24 11.33 -9.56
N TRP A 321 3.11 12.26 -8.64
CA TRP A 321 3.88 13.50 -8.62
C TRP A 321 5.02 13.33 -7.63
N SER A 322 6.20 13.80 -7.98
CA SER A 322 7.38 13.71 -7.16
C SER A 322 8.22 14.97 -7.33
N ASP A 323 8.60 15.58 -6.21
CA ASP A 323 9.52 16.71 -6.22
C ASP A 323 10.97 16.19 -6.24
N GLY A 324 11.51 16.09 -7.43
CA GLY A 324 12.81 15.47 -7.67
C GLY A 324 12.79 13.95 -7.48
N ILE A 325 13.95 13.37 -7.14
CA ILE A 325 14.11 11.93 -6.92
C ILE A 325 13.86 11.63 -5.44
N VAL A 326 12.58 11.56 -5.06
CA VAL A 326 12.15 11.26 -3.67
C VAL A 326 11.12 10.13 -3.60
N SER A 327 10.57 9.68 -4.74
CA SER A 327 9.62 8.57 -4.76
C SER A 327 10.30 7.23 -4.48
N PRO A 328 9.69 6.32 -3.68
CA PRO A 328 10.21 4.98 -3.42
C PRO A 328 10.43 4.15 -4.70
N LEU A 329 9.76 4.49 -5.81
CA LEU A 329 9.99 3.84 -7.09
C LEU A 329 11.44 4.00 -7.60
N PHE A 330 12.14 5.05 -7.21
CA PHE A 330 13.55 5.27 -7.54
C PHE A 330 14.51 4.47 -6.65
N GLU A 331 14.05 3.85 -5.56
CA GLU A 331 14.86 2.99 -4.69
C GLU A 331 15.36 1.71 -5.40
N GLU A 332 14.83 1.40 -6.56
CA GLU A 332 15.29 0.26 -7.36
C GLU A 332 16.74 0.40 -7.87
N MET A 333 17.22 1.62 -8.07
CA MET A 333 18.58 1.89 -8.49
C MET A 333 19.44 2.26 -7.27
N LYS A 334 20.66 1.74 -7.19
CA LYS A 334 21.57 2.03 -6.07
C LYS A 334 21.95 3.50 -5.99
N SER A 335 22.13 4.15 -7.13
CA SER A 335 22.45 5.57 -7.19
C SER A 335 21.30 6.43 -6.65
N THR A 336 20.09 6.20 -7.09
CA THR A 336 18.94 6.98 -6.62
C THR A 336 18.52 6.62 -5.20
N ALA A 337 18.73 5.36 -4.76
CA ALA A 337 18.55 4.97 -3.38
C ALA A 337 19.50 5.73 -2.42
N GLN A 338 20.75 5.98 -2.82
CA GLN A 338 21.68 6.82 -2.05
C GLN A 338 21.19 8.27 -1.92
N LEU A 339 20.55 8.80 -2.96
CA LEU A 339 19.99 10.16 -2.94
C LEU A 339 18.74 10.23 -2.06
N ILE A 340 17.87 9.22 -2.13
CA ILE A 340 16.65 9.14 -1.32
C ILE A 340 16.97 8.91 0.15
N ALA A 341 18.04 8.19 0.47
CA ALA A 341 18.49 7.97 1.85
C ALA A 341 18.92 9.26 2.56
N LYS A 342 19.20 10.33 1.81
CA LYS A 342 19.45 11.66 2.39
C LYS A 342 18.14 12.36 2.70
N GLU A 343 18.12 13.09 3.82
CA GLU A 343 16.96 13.91 4.16
C GLU A 343 16.62 14.85 3.00
N TYR A 344 15.30 15.11 2.82
CA TYR A 344 14.85 16.00 1.75
C TYR A 344 15.42 17.43 1.93
N GLU A 345 15.51 17.87 3.17
CA GLU A 345 16.04 19.18 3.58
C GLU A 345 17.57 19.26 3.51
N ASP A 346 18.29 18.13 3.44
CA ASP A 346 19.75 18.10 3.27
C ASP A 346 20.15 18.48 1.84
N ARG A 347 19.87 19.72 1.48
CA ARG A 347 20.15 20.24 0.14
C ARG A 347 21.63 20.17 -0.21
N GLU A 348 22.51 20.47 0.75
CA GLU A 348 23.96 20.46 0.53
C GLU A 348 24.47 19.05 0.26
N GLY A 349 24.12 18.08 1.08
CA GLY A 349 24.51 16.69 0.91
C GLY A 349 23.92 16.06 -0.36
N ARG A 350 22.69 16.42 -0.73
CA ARG A 350 22.06 15.97 -1.98
C ARG A 350 22.78 16.56 -3.21
N MET A 351 23.11 17.86 -3.17
CA MET A 351 23.86 18.51 -4.24
C MET A 351 25.30 18.02 -4.36
N ALA A 352 25.96 17.73 -3.24
CA ALA A 352 27.30 17.13 -3.24
C ALA A 352 27.28 15.76 -3.95
N LEU A 353 26.27 14.93 -3.66
CA LEU A 353 26.11 13.62 -4.31
C LEU A 353 25.83 13.76 -5.82
N LEU A 354 24.93 14.68 -6.20
CA LEU A 354 24.59 14.92 -7.62
C LEU A 354 25.78 15.44 -8.43
N ASN A 355 26.75 16.08 -7.81
CA ASN A 355 27.99 16.57 -8.43
C ASN A 355 29.15 15.58 -8.34
N ASP A 356 28.99 14.46 -7.64
CA ASP A 356 30.03 13.43 -7.55
C ASP A 356 30.15 12.68 -8.90
N PRO A 357 31.32 12.73 -9.56
CA PRO A 357 31.53 12.04 -10.83
C PRO A 357 31.31 10.51 -10.77
N GLU A 358 31.62 9.86 -9.63
CA GLU A 358 31.43 8.43 -9.46
C GLU A 358 29.94 8.11 -9.37
N TRP A 359 29.17 8.91 -8.62
CA TRP A 359 27.72 8.78 -8.54
C TRP A 359 27.05 9.00 -9.89
N VAL A 360 27.46 10.05 -10.63
CA VAL A 360 26.93 10.35 -11.98
C VAL A 360 27.23 9.19 -12.93
N ALA A 361 28.42 8.60 -12.87
CA ALA A 361 28.79 7.45 -13.71
C ALA A 361 27.94 6.22 -13.35
N LEU A 362 27.73 5.95 -12.06
CA LEU A 362 26.85 4.88 -11.58
C LEU A 362 25.42 5.08 -12.05
N TYR A 363 24.85 6.28 -11.85
CA TYR A 363 23.50 6.62 -12.26
C TYR A 363 23.31 6.42 -13.78
N ARG A 364 24.24 6.94 -14.61
CA ARG A 364 24.22 6.73 -16.08
C ARG A 364 24.23 5.24 -16.45
N LYS A 365 25.07 4.46 -15.79
CA LYS A 365 25.16 3.02 -16.02
C LYS A 365 23.84 2.32 -15.69
N GLU A 366 23.25 2.62 -14.53
CA GLU A 366 21.98 2.03 -14.10
C GLU A 366 20.81 2.48 -14.97
N TRP A 367 20.77 3.75 -15.37
CA TRP A 367 19.76 4.27 -16.28
C TRP A 367 19.79 3.57 -17.64
N MET A 368 20.98 3.38 -18.21
CA MET A 368 21.15 2.77 -19.53
C MET A 368 20.94 1.25 -19.53
N HIS A 369 21.36 0.58 -18.48
CA HIS A 369 21.45 -0.89 -18.47
C HIS A 369 20.53 -1.56 -17.45
N GLY A 370 19.80 -0.79 -16.63
CA GLY A 370 19.01 -1.28 -15.51
C GLY A 370 19.86 -1.54 -14.27
N ARG A 371 19.18 -1.86 -13.17
CA ARG A 371 19.75 -2.09 -11.85
C ARG A 371 20.97 -3.04 -11.84
N THR A 372 21.02 -3.92 -12.78
CA THR A 372 22.01 -4.99 -12.88
C THR A 372 23.19 -4.66 -13.77
N GLY A 373 23.22 -3.45 -14.36
CA GLY A 373 24.37 -2.95 -15.12
C GLY A 373 24.76 -3.74 -16.36
N GLY A 374 23.89 -4.63 -16.86
CA GLY A 374 24.11 -5.36 -18.10
C GLY A 374 25.11 -6.53 -18.02
N ASP A 375 25.56 -6.95 -16.83
CA ASP A 375 26.47 -8.05 -16.65
C ASP A 375 25.80 -9.44 -16.70
N PHE A 376 26.60 -10.53 -16.68
CA PHE A 376 26.08 -11.90 -16.76
C PHE A 376 25.25 -12.30 -15.53
N ALA A 377 25.52 -11.73 -14.36
CA ALA A 377 24.73 -11.95 -13.16
C ALA A 377 23.30 -11.38 -13.35
N SER A 378 23.18 -10.28 -14.09
CA SER A 378 21.91 -9.67 -14.46
C SER A 378 21.05 -10.56 -15.36
N TRP A 379 21.65 -11.34 -16.24
CA TRP A 379 20.91 -12.28 -17.08
C TRP A 379 20.23 -13.38 -16.25
N LYS A 380 20.86 -13.80 -15.16
CA LYS A 380 20.30 -14.81 -14.24
C LYS A 380 19.12 -14.28 -13.43
N THR A 381 19.14 -12.98 -13.10
CA THR A 381 18.05 -12.28 -12.41
C THR A 381 16.94 -11.81 -13.36
N ARG A 382 17.21 -11.63 -14.66
CA ARG A 382 16.22 -11.32 -15.71
C ARG A 382 15.10 -12.34 -15.90
N LYS A 383 15.18 -13.50 -15.29
CA LYS A 383 14.05 -14.45 -15.19
C LYS A 383 12.97 -13.98 -14.21
N GLY A 384 13.21 -12.89 -13.46
CA GLY A 384 12.24 -12.17 -12.66
C GLY A 384 11.40 -11.15 -13.45
N PHE A 385 10.79 -10.21 -12.76
CA PHE A 385 10.24 -9.02 -13.38
C PHE A 385 11.36 -8.16 -14.00
N PRO A 386 11.07 -7.40 -15.07
CA PRO A 386 12.05 -6.51 -15.65
C PRO A 386 12.58 -5.55 -14.59
N ASP A 387 13.82 -5.11 -14.79
CA ASP A 387 14.69 -4.41 -13.84
C ASP A 387 14.19 -3.05 -13.37
N SER A 388 12.98 -2.64 -13.67
CA SER A 388 12.51 -1.38 -13.16
C SER A 388 11.00 -1.25 -13.23
N LEU A 389 10.41 -1.05 -12.06
CA LEU A 389 9.23 -0.23 -11.91
C LEU A 389 9.57 1.24 -12.21
N VAL A 390 10.84 1.64 -12.15
CA VAL A 390 11.28 2.96 -12.63
C VAL A 390 11.01 3.02 -14.12
N ILE A 391 10.13 3.93 -14.46
CA ILE A 391 9.75 4.25 -15.81
C ILE A 391 10.96 4.89 -16.47
N ARG A 392 11.74 4.10 -17.23
CA ARG A 392 12.83 4.60 -18.08
C ARG A 392 12.34 5.05 -19.45
N ASP A 393 11.05 5.03 -19.65
CA ASP A 393 10.41 5.62 -20.82
C ASP A 393 10.17 7.11 -20.54
N GLY A 394 11.07 7.94 -21.06
CA GLY A 394 11.00 9.38 -20.88
C GLY A 394 9.72 10.04 -21.42
N SER A 395 8.95 9.35 -22.27
CA SER A 395 7.65 9.84 -22.73
C SER A 395 6.58 9.83 -21.63
N LEU A 396 6.79 9.06 -20.57
CA LEU A 396 5.87 8.92 -19.44
C LEU A 396 6.27 9.79 -18.24
N LEU A 397 7.44 10.43 -18.30
CA LEU A 397 7.93 11.38 -17.30
C LEU A 397 7.66 12.80 -17.79
N ILE A 398 6.75 13.49 -17.14
CA ILE A 398 6.34 14.85 -17.49
C ILE A 398 6.93 15.81 -16.47
N PHE A 399 7.53 16.91 -16.95
CA PHE A 399 7.93 18.01 -16.08
C PHE A 399 6.69 18.80 -15.67
N ASP A 400 6.52 19.00 -14.37
CA ASP A 400 5.41 19.73 -13.77
C ASP A 400 5.99 20.74 -12.77
N GLY A 401 5.80 22.03 -13.02
CA GLY A 401 6.44 23.11 -12.26
C GLY A 401 7.96 23.15 -12.43
N ALA A 402 8.47 22.86 -13.63
CA ALA A 402 9.90 22.78 -13.89
C ALA A 402 10.61 24.13 -13.63
N PRO A 403 11.84 24.12 -13.04
CA PRO A 403 12.62 25.35 -12.85
C PRO A 403 13.05 25.99 -14.16
N VAL A 404 13.03 25.24 -15.28
CA VAL A 404 13.23 25.73 -16.64
C VAL A 404 11.85 25.84 -17.29
N ALA A 405 11.37 27.05 -17.47
CA ALA A 405 9.99 27.30 -17.91
C ALA A 405 9.62 26.62 -19.23
N GLU A 406 10.58 26.48 -20.15
CA GLU A 406 10.35 25.82 -21.43
C GLU A 406 10.19 24.29 -21.33
N TRP A 407 10.41 23.71 -20.15
CA TRP A 407 10.25 22.26 -19.90
C TRP A 407 8.89 21.93 -19.27
N ASP A 408 8.23 22.94 -18.73
CA ASP A 408 6.98 22.73 -18.00
C ASP A 408 5.90 22.16 -18.93
N GLY A 409 5.25 21.08 -18.49
CA GLY A 409 4.27 20.33 -19.28
C GLY A 409 4.85 19.43 -20.37
N GLU A 410 6.18 19.45 -20.63
CA GLU A 410 6.79 18.58 -21.62
C GLU A 410 7.25 17.24 -21.06
N SER A 411 7.34 16.24 -21.95
CA SER A 411 7.93 14.96 -21.55
C SER A 411 9.46 15.05 -21.49
N MET A 412 10.08 14.26 -20.63
CA MET A 412 11.54 14.12 -20.60
C MET A 412 12.10 13.71 -21.98
N ALA A 413 11.37 12.88 -22.74
CA ALA A 413 11.78 12.46 -24.08
C ALA A 413 11.84 13.65 -25.05
N ASP A 414 10.86 14.56 -25.00
CA ASP A 414 10.83 15.75 -25.88
C ASP A 414 11.93 16.72 -25.49
N VAL A 415 12.13 16.99 -24.21
CA VAL A 415 13.22 17.81 -23.70
C VAL A 415 14.57 17.25 -24.14
N MET A 416 14.80 15.94 -23.95
CA MET A 416 16.04 15.29 -24.39
C MET A 416 16.25 15.38 -25.90
N ALA A 417 15.21 15.20 -26.70
CA ALA A 417 15.28 15.34 -28.16
C ALA A 417 15.65 16.79 -28.57
N ARG A 418 15.14 17.79 -27.84
CA ARG A 418 15.48 19.19 -28.05
C ARG A 418 16.95 19.48 -27.73
N VAL A 419 17.43 19.04 -26.56
CA VAL A 419 18.81 19.15 -26.12
C VAL A 419 19.76 18.46 -27.15
N GLN A 420 19.38 17.26 -27.59
CA GLN A 420 20.15 16.53 -28.60
C GLN A 420 20.27 17.33 -29.94
N ARG A 421 19.18 17.92 -30.39
CA ARG A 421 19.24 18.81 -31.60
C ARG A 421 20.14 20.03 -31.39
N HIS A 422 20.13 20.64 -30.21
CA HIS A 422 20.98 21.74 -29.84
C HIS A 422 22.48 21.37 -29.92
N HIS A 423 22.83 20.14 -29.56
CA HIS A 423 24.18 19.59 -29.68
C HIS A 423 24.45 18.92 -31.04
N GLY A 424 23.80 19.37 -32.12
CA GLY A 424 24.08 18.89 -33.50
C GLY A 424 23.74 17.43 -33.74
N GLY A 425 22.82 16.88 -32.93
CA GLY A 425 22.40 15.47 -33.04
C GLY A 425 23.28 14.48 -32.24
N ASP A 426 24.32 14.96 -31.55
CA ASP A 426 25.14 14.10 -30.69
C ASP A 426 24.36 13.69 -29.44
N SER A 427 23.87 12.44 -29.45
CA SER A 427 23.13 11.87 -28.34
C SER A 427 23.97 11.70 -27.09
N LYS A 428 25.30 11.61 -27.23
CA LYS A 428 26.20 11.42 -26.07
C LYS A 428 26.50 12.76 -25.39
N ALA A 429 26.59 13.85 -26.15
CA ALA A 429 26.75 15.21 -25.61
C ALA A 429 25.44 15.70 -24.95
N ALA A 430 24.27 15.27 -25.44
CA ALA A 430 22.97 15.64 -24.91
C ALA A 430 22.60 14.90 -23.58
N ARG A 431 23.21 13.76 -23.34
CA ARG A 431 23.03 12.95 -22.15
C ARG A 431 24.02 13.31 -21.05
#